data_496cbdbb236867e35d3d85c504be0df5
#
_entry.id   496cbdbb236867e35d3d85c504be0df5
#
_cell.length_a   1.000
_cell.length_b   1.000
_cell.length_c   1.000
_cell.angle_alpha   90.00
_cell.angle_beta   90.00
_cell.angle_gamma   90.00
#
_symmetry.space_group_name_H-M   'P 1'
#
loop_
_entity.id
_entity.type
_entity.pdbx_description
1 polymer ?
#
loop_
_entity_poly.entity_id
_entity_poly.type
_entity_poly.pdbx_seq_one_letter_code
_entity_poly.pdbx_strand_id
1 'polypeptide(L)'
;MLAALIIVFREVFEAGLIVGIVLAVTGSVAHRFRWIGGGVLAGVVAACLVAAFAGALSQLFEGMGQELFNAAILGVAVVMLTWHNVWMARHGRELAAEFVAAGQAVAAGSKSLVALAVVVCVAVLREGVEVVMFLYGVLATEGATGFEVLTGGIAGMLLGALVCAQGL
;
A
#
# COMPACT_ATOMS: atom_id res chain seq x y z
N MET A 1 -10.09 9.80 -13.00
CA MET A 1 -8.64 9.88 -13.24
C MET A 1 -7.88 10.58 -12.12
N LEU A 2 -8.20 11.86 -11.76
CA LEU A 2 -7.45 12.63 -10.75
C LEU A 2 -7.52 11.99 -9.34
N ALA A 3 -8.69 11.50 -8.93
CA ALA A 3 -8.85 10.83 -7.64
C ALA A 3 -7.95 9.59 -7.53
N ALA A 4 -7.92 8.74 -8.56
CA ALA A 4 -7.06 7.57 -8.60
C ALA A 4 -5.57 7.93 -8.53
N LEU A 5 -5.16 9.00 -9.22
CA LEU A 5 -3.79 9.50 -9.17
C LEU A 5 -3.39 9.92 -7.76
N ILE A 6 -4.22 10.74 -7.09
CA ILE A 6 -3.93 11.26 -5.75
C ILE A 6 -3.87 10.12 -4.72
N ILE A 7 -4.82 9.19 -4.79
CA ILE A 7 -4.87 8.04 -3.89
C ILE A 7 -3.61 7.20 -4.05
N VAL A 8 -3.32 6.75 -5.27
CA VAL A 8 -2.17 5.87 -5.52
C VAL A 8 -0.84 6.58 -5.20
N PHE A 9 -0.72 7.85 -5.55
CA PHE A 9 0.45 8.65 -5.17
C PHE A 9 0.69 8.64 -3.67
N ARG A 10 -0.36 8.88 -2.88
CA ARG A 10 -0.29 8.92 -1.42
C ARG A 10 0.17 7.58 -0.85
N GLU A 11 -0.47 6.48 -1.25
CA GLU A 11 -0.15 5.17 -0.68
C GLU A 11 1.26 4.69 -1.11
N VAL A 12 1.66 4.96 -2.36
CA VAL A 12 3.03 4.67 -2.81
C VAL A 12 4.05 5.52 -2.05
N PHE A 13 3.73 6.78 -1.75
CA PHE A 13 4.59 7.64 -0.95
C PHE A 13 4.71 7.12 0.50
N GLU A 14 3.61 6.70 1.14
CA GLU A 14 3.62 6.12 2.49
C GLU A 14 4.45 4.82 2.52
N ALA A 15 4.21 3.89 1.58
CA ALA A 15 5.04 2.70 1.42
C ALA A 15 6.53 3.03 1.22
N GLY A 16 6.81 4.01 0.37
CA GLY A 16 8.16 4.48 0.09
C GLY A 16 8.88 5.06 1.30
N LEU A 17 8.18 5.81 2.15
CA LEU A 17 8.74 6.30 3.42
C LEU A 17 9.14 5.15 4.35
N ILE A 18 8.30 4.12 4.47
CA ILE A 18 8.61 2.94 5.29
C ILE A 18 9.85 2.22 4.76
N VAL A 19 9.90 1.97 3.44
CA VAL A 19 11.04 1.34 2.78
C VAL A 19 12.30 2.20 2.96
N GLY A 20 12.19 3.52 2.85
CA GLY A 20 13.28 4.47 3.07
C GLY A 20 13.84 4.42 4.49
N ILE A 21 12.98 4.40 5.50
CA ILE A 21 13.39 4.26 6.91
C ILE A 21 14.16 2.94 7.09
N VAL A 22 13.62 1.84 6.58
CA VAL A 22 14.26 0.52 6.69
C VAL A 22 15.61 0.49 5.98
N LEU A 23 15.71 1.08 4.78
CA LEU A 23 16.97 1.21 4.05
C LEU A 23 18.00 2.05 4.82
N ALA A 24 17.58 3.15 5.42
CA ALA A 24 18.47 4.03 6.18
C ALA A 24 19.08 3.32 7.40
N VAL A 25 18.26 2.62 8.19
CA VAL A 25 18.73 1.97 9.42
C VAL A 25 19.49 0.67 9.18
N THR A 26 19.34 0.06 8.01
CA THR A 26 20.05 -1.18 7.63
C THR A 26 21.31 -0.92 6.77
N GLY A 27 21.85 0.29 6.81
CA GLY A 27 22.99 0.73 5.99
C GLY A 27 24.19 -0.21 6.01
N SER A 28 24.51 -0.80 7.14
CA SER A 28 25.64 -1.73 7.36
C SER A 28 25.35 -3.19 6.98
N VAL A 29 24.09 -3.52 6.64
CA VAL A 29 23.68 -4.92 6.42
C VAL A 29 24.01 -5.36 4.99
N ALA A 30 24.78 -6.45 4.84
CA ALA A 30 25.06 -7.05 3.53
C ALA A 30 23.75 -7.61 2.91
N HIS A 31 23.65 -7.46 1.58
CA HIS A 31 22.50 -7.98 0.80
C HIS A 31 21.12 -7.39 1.17
N ARG A 32 21.04 -6.30 1.96
CA ARG A 32 19.80 -5.65 2.37
C ARG A 32 18.85 -5.36 1.20
N PHE A 33 19.36 -4.86 0.07
CA PHE A 33 18.56 -4.52 -1.10
C PHE A 33 17.81 -5.71 -1.69
N ARG A 34 18.40 -6.92 -1.64
CA ARG A 34 17.73 -8.14 -2.14
C ARG A 34 16.56 -8.54 -1.25
N TRP A 35 16.72 -8.44 0.07
CA TRP A 35 15.68 -8.80 1.03
C TRP A 35 14.57 -7.75 1.12
N ILE A 36 14.93 -6.47 1.09
CA ILE A 36 13.95 -5.37 1.06
C ILE A 36 13.20 -5.42 -0.29
N GLY A 37 13.90 -5.52 -1.42
CA GLY A 37 13.27 -5.65 -2.73
C GLY A 37 12.40 -6.89 -2.86
N GLY A 38 12.82 -8.02 -2.29
CA GLY A 38 12.03 -9.24 -2.19
C GLY A 38 10.75 -9.04 -1.37
N GLY A 39 10.84 -8.31 -0.24
CA GLY A 39 9.69 -7.93 0.58
C GLY A 39 8.71 -7.02 -0.16
N VAL A 40 9.22 -6.00 -0.85
CA VAL A 40 8.39 -5.11 -1.70
C VAL A 40 7.67 -5.91 -2.79
N LEU A 41 8.40 -6.76 -3.53
CA LEU A 41 7.81 -7.58 -4.58
C LEU A 41 6.74 -8.52 -4.03
N ALA A 42 7.02 -9.18 -2.92
CA ALA A 42 6.05 -10.08 -2.27
C ALA A 42 4.79 -9.33 -1.81
N GLY A 43 4.95 -8.12 -1.24
CA GLY A 43 3.83 -7.26 -0.83
C GLY A 43 2.98 -6.81 -2.02
N VAL A 44 3.61 -6.40 -3.13
CA VAL A 44 2.91 -6.02 -4.36
C VAL A 44 2.15 -7.22 -4.95
N VAL A 45 2.79 -8.39 -5.04
CA VAL A 45 2.13 -9.62 -5.53
C VAL A 45 0.93 -9.98 -4.67
N ALA A 46 1.08 -9.91 -3.34
CA ALA A 46 -0.02 -10.18 -2.41
C ALA A 46 -1.16 -9.16 -2.58
N ALA A 47 -0.88 -7.87 -2.76
CA ALA A 47 -1.88 -6.84 -3.06
C ALA A 47 -2.60 -7.10 -4.39
N CYS A 48 -1.88 -7.54 -5.44
CA CYS A 48 -2.49 -7.94 -6.70
C CYS A 48 -3.42 -9.15 -6.55
N LEU A 49 -3.08 -10.12 -5.69
CA LEU A 49 -3.97 -11.24 -5.38
C LEU A 49 -5.24 -10.77 -4.67
N VAL A 50 -5.13 -9.83 -3.73
CA VAL A 50 -6.30 -9.20 -3.09
C VAL A 50 -7.18 -8.49 -4.11
N ALA A 51 -6.57 -7.72 -5.04
CA ALA A 51 -7.30 -7.05 -6.11
C ALA A 51 -8.04 -8.04 -7.03
N ALA A 52 -7.39 -9.13 -7.43
CA ALA A 52 -7.99 -10.18 -8.23
C ALA A 52 -9.17 -10.87 -7.51
N PHE A 53 -9.00 -11.16 -6.22
CA PHE A 53 -10.06 -11.72 -5.39
C PHE A 53 -11.26 -10.76 -5.24
N ALA A 54 -11.00 -9.48 -4.99
CA ALA A 54 -12.04 -8.45 -4.90
C ALA A 54 -12.79 -8.31 -6.24
N GLY A 55 -12.07 -8.38 -7.39
CA GLY A 55 -12.66 -8.39 -8.72
C GLY A 55 -13.54 -9.62 -8.98
N ALA A 56 -13.09 -10.79 -8.59
CA ALA A 56 -13.88 -12.01 -8.72
C ALA A 56 -15.15 -11.96 -7.83
N LEU A 57 -15.02 -11.40 -6.63
CA LEU A 57 -16.15 -11.24 -5.72
C LEU A 57 -17.19 -10.26 -6.29
N SER A 58 -16.76 -9.14 -6.89
CA SER A 58 -17.67 -8.16 -7.47
C SER A 58 -18.52 -8.75 -8.61
N GLN A 59 -17.94 -9.67 -9.41
CA GLN A 59 -18.64 -10.35 -10.50
C GLN A 59 -19.75 -11.29 -9.98
N LEU A 60 -19.62 -11.84 -8.79
CA LEU A 60 -20.66 -12.69 -8.18
C LEU A 60 -21.93 -11.92 -7.81
N PHE A 61 -21.80 -10.61 -7.64
CA PHE A 61 -22.90 -9.70 -7.30
C PHE A 61 -23.42 -8.88 -8.51
N GLU A 62 -22.99 -9.22 -9.74
CA GLU A 62 -23.54 -8.63 -10.96
C GLU A 62 -25.03 -8.98 -11.07
N GLY A 63 -25.87 -7.93 -11.16
CA GLY A 63 -27.32 -8.06 -11.19
C GLY A 63 -28.01 -7.38 -10.00
N MET A 64 -29.04 -8.02 -9.42
CA MET A 64 -29.91 -7.43 -8.39
C MET A 64 -29.24 -7.05 -7.05
N GLY A 65 -27.99 -7.42 -6.83
CA GLY A 65 -27.23 -7.10 -5.61
C GLY A 65 -26.17 -6.02 -5.78
N GLN A 66 -25.90 -5.57 -7.00
CA GLN A 66 -24.75 -4.72 -7.31
C GLN A 66 -24.80 -3.35 -6.64
N GLU A 67 -25.98 -2.73 -6.55
CA GLU A 67 -26.15 -1.43 -5.88
C GLU A 67 -25.85 -1.53 -4.38
N LEU A 68 -26.33 -2.58 -3.72
CA LEU A 68 -26.07 -2.81 -2.30
C LEU A 68 -24.60 -3.16 -2.06
N PHE A 69 -24.00 -3.96 -2.94
CA PHE A 69 -22.59 -4.31 -2.88
C PHE A 69 -21.70 -3.06 -3.04
N ASN A 70 -21.98 -2.22 -4.05
CA ASN A 70 -21.26 -0.95 -4.27
C ASN A 70 -21.41 0.00 -3.07
N ALA A 71 -22.62 0.13 -2.53
CA ALA A 71 -22.86 0.95 -1.34
C ALA A 71 -22.09 0.42 -0.11
N ALA A 72 -22.03 -0.89 0.07
CA ALA A 72 -21.28 -1.52 1.15
C ALA A 72 -19.76 -1.29 1.00
N ILE A 73 -19.20 -1.52 -0.20
CA ILE A 73 -17.78 -1.26 -0.47
C ILE A 73 -17.45 0.21 -0.22
N LEU A 74 -18.28 1.12 -0.72
CA LEU A 74 -18.07 2.55 -0.53
C LEU A 74 -18.10 2.92 0.96
N GLY A 75 -19.08 2.41 1.71
CA GLY A 75 -19.16 2.61 3.16
C GLY A 75 -17.91 2.11 3.89
N VAL A 76 -17.45 0.91 3.55
CA VAL A 76 -16.20 0.35 4.11
C VAL A 76 -15.00 1.22 3.73
N ALA A 77 -14.88 1.66 2.48
CA ALA A 77 -13.77 2.51 2.03
C ALA A 77 -13.74 3.85 2.79
N VAL A 78 -14.89 4.50 2.99
CA VAL A 78 -15.01 5.76 3.76
C VAL A 78 -14.62 5.55 5.22
N VAL A 79 -15.11 4.48 5.85
CA VAL A 79 -14.79 4.16 7.25
C VAL A 79 -13.30 3.86 7.39
N MET A 80 -12.73 3.05 6.50
CA MET A 80 -11.30 2.71 6.51
C MET A 80 -10.44 3.96 6.29
N LEU A 81 -10.76 4.81 5.32
CA LEU A 81 -10.02 6.04 5.05
C LEU A 81 -10.03 6.97 6.26
N THR A 82 -11.20 7.17 6.87
CA THR A 82 -11.35 8.00 8.06
C THR A 82 -10.54 7.43 9.23
N TRP A 83 -10.70 6.14 9.47
CA TRP A 83 -9.97 5.43 10.52
C TRP A 83 -8.45 5.52 10.29
N HIS A 84 -7.99 5.21 9.07
CA HIS A 84 -6.58 5.25 8.71
C HIS A 84 -5.98 6.64 8.96
N ASN A 85 -6.62 7.71 8.46
CA ASN A 85 -6.13 9.07 8.64
C ASN A 85 -6.05 9.48 10.11
N VAL A 86 -7.08 9.18 10.90
CA VAL A 86 -7.09 9.48 12.35
C VAL A 86 -6.05 8.64 13.09
N TRP A 87 -5.93 7.37 12.75
CA TRP A 87 -4.97 6.47 13.39
C TRP A 87 -3.53 6.85 13.08
N MET A 88 -3.20 7.11 11.80
CA MET A 88 -1.86 7.54 11.37
C MET A 88 -1.48 8.90 11.98
N ALA A 89 -2.41 9.85 12.08
CA ALA A 89 -2.15 11.13 12.72
C ALA A 89 -1.73 10.99 14.20
N ARG A 90 -2.23 9.94 14.87
CA ARG A 90 -1.93 9.68 16.30
C ARG A 90 -0.72 8.77 16.51
N HIS A 91 -0.56 7.72 15.69
CA HIS A 91 0.38 6.63 15.91
C HIS A 91 1.51 6.56 14.88
N GLY A 92 1.54 7.43 13.87
CA GLY A 92 2.55 7.38 12.79
C GLY A 92 3.99 7.45 13.29
N ARG A 93 4.26 8.20 14.39
CA ARG A 93 5.59 8.26 15.00
C ARG A 93 5.98 6.96 15.70
N GLU A 94 5.03 6.30 16.34
CA GLU A 94 5.24 5.01 17.02
C GLU A 94 5.53 3.93 15.98
N LEU A 95 4.74 3.91 14.90
CA LEU A 95 4.94 3.00 13.79
C LEU A 95 6.32 3.18 13.13
N ALA A 96 6.73 4.43 12.89
CA ALA A 96 8.07 4.71 12.37
C ALA A 96 9.17 4.20 13.32
N ALA A 97 9.00 4.39 14.63
CA ALA A 97 9.92 3.87 15.64
C ALA A 97 10.00 2.34 15.65
N GLU A 98 8.89 1.64 15.42
CA GLU A 98 8.86 0.18 15.28
C GLU A 98 9.66 -0.30 14.06
N PHE A 99 9.54 0.38 12.91
CA PHE A 99 10.34 0.06 11.72
C PHE A 99 11.83 0.31 11.95
N VAL A 100 12.17 1.40 12.62
CA VAL A 100 13.55 1.70 13.04
C VAL A 100 14.09 0.60 13.95
N ALA A 101 13.33 0.22 14.98
CA ALA A 101 13.73 -0.82 15.91
C ALA A 101 13.90 -2.19 15.23
N ALA A 102 13.00 -2.54 14.31
CA ALA A 102 13.09 -3.78 13.53
C ALA A 102 14.36 -3.80 12.65
N GLY A 103 14.65 -2.69 11.96
CA GLY A 103 15.85 -2.55 11.14
C GLY A 103 17.15 -2.60 11.97
N GLN A 104 17.19 -1.92 13.12
CA GLN A 104 18.32 -1.94 14.05
C GLN A 104 18.56 -3.35 14.63
N ALA A 105 17.50 -4.08 14.95
CA ALA A 105 17.61 -5.46 15.44
C ALA A 105 18.24 -6.39 14.40
N VAL A 106 17.96 -6.18 13.10
CA VAL A 106 18.62 -6.90 12.00
C VAL A 106 20.06 -6.44 11.83
N ALA A 107 20.32 -5.13 11.90
CA ALA A 107 21.68 -4.59 11.80
C ALA A 107 22.58 -5.06 12.94
N ALA A 108 22.04 -5.25 14.15
CA ALA A 108 22.73 -5.83 15.31
C ALA A 108 22.84 -7.35 15.26
N GLY A 109 22.32 -8.02 14.22
CA GLY A 109 22.35 -9.49 14.10
C GLY A 109 21.39 -10.24 15.02
N SER A 110 20.54 -9.55 15.76
CA SER A 110 19.57 -10.18 16.66
C SER A 110 18.30 -10.70 15.94
N LYS A 111 18.03 -10.23 14.73
CA LYS A 111 16.96 -10.73 13.84
C LYS A 111 17.51 -11.07 12.47
N SER A 112 16.84 -12.00 11.79
CA SER A 112 17.22 -12.47 10.47
C SER A 112 16.83 -11.47 9.36
N LEU A 113 17.50 -11.56 8.21
CA LEU A 113 17.13 -10.81 6.99
C LEU A 113 15.72 -11.17 6.49
N VAL A 114 15.24 -12.39 6.79
CA VAL A 114 13.86 -12.80 6.48
C VAL A 114 12.87 -11.93 7.27
N ALA A 115 13.14 -11.64 8.53
CA ALA A 115 12.29 -10.76 9.33
C ALA A 115 12.17 -9.36 8.70
N LEU A 116 13.26 -8.84 8.13
CA LEU A 116 13.26 -7.58 7.38
C LEU A 116 12.34 -7.63 6.16
N ALA A 117 12.47 -8.70 5.36
CA ALA A 117 11.62 -8.90 4.18
C ALA A 117 10.14 -9.02 4.55
N VAL A 118 9.82 -9.72 5.65
CA VAL A 118 8.45 -9.88 6.15
C VAL A 118 7.87 -8.53 6.58
N VAL A 119 8.62 -7.74 7.35
CA VAL A 119 8.18 -6.41 7.80
C VAL A 119 7.87 -5.52 6.60
N VAL A 120 8.76 -5.47 5.61
CA VAL A 120 8.56 -4.68 4.38
C VAL A 120 7.38 -5.22 3.57
N CYS A 121 7.26 -6.55 3.44
CA CYS A 121 6.14 -7.18 2.73
C CYS A 121 4.79 -6.80 3.34
N VAL A 122 4.66 -6.90 4.66
CA VAL A 122 3.41 -6.56 5.38
C VAL A 122 3.08 -5.07 5.22
N ALA A 123 4.09 -4.19 5.31
CA ALA A 123 3.88 -2.77 5.12
C ALA A 123 3.37 -2.45 3.70
N VAL A 124 4.05 -2.97 2.67
CA VAL A 124 3.66 -2.75 1.26
C VAL A 124 2.31 -3.40 0.94
N LEU A 125 2.03 -4.59 1.48
CA LEU A 125 0.72 -5.23 1.33
C LEU A 125 -0.39 -4.38 1.93
N ARG A 126 -0.18 -3.81 3.10
CA ARG A 126 -1.17 -2.95 3.76
C ARG A 126 -1.54 -1.77 2.86
N GLU A 127 -0.56 -0.99 2.40
CA GLU A 127 -0.80 0.16 1.54
C GLU A 127 -1.42 -0.28 0.19
N GLY A 128 -0.98 -1.43 -0.35
CA GLY A 128 -1.56 -2.00 -1.56
C GLY A 128 -3.03 -2.41 -1.40
N VAL A 129 -3.44 -2.95 -0.25
CA VAL A 129 -4.86 -3.26 0.03
C VAL A 129 -5.68 -1.97 0.12
N GLU A 130 -5.14 -0.91 0.72
CA GLU A 130 -5.80 0.40 0.78
C GLU A 130 -6.01 0.96 -0.63
N VAL A 131 -5.00 0.92 -1.50
CA VAL A 131 -5.14 1.27 -2.93
C VAL A 131 -6.29 0.51 -3.58
N VAL A 132 -6.33 -0.82 -3.42
CA VAL A 132 -7.38 -1.66 -4.01
C VAL A 132 -8.76 -1.20 -3.55
N MET A 133 -8.98 -1.05 -2.24
CA MET A 133 -10.27 -0.65 -1.68
C MET A 133 -10.72 0.73 -2.17
N PHE A 134 -9.81 1.69 -2.21
CA PHE A 134 -10.13 3.05 -2.64
C PHE A 134 -10.40 3.14 -4.15
N LEU A 135 -9.64 2.43 -4.98
CA LEU A 135 -9.88 2.39 -6.42
C LEU A 135 -11.22 1.71 -6.75
N TYR A 136 -11.61 0.68 -6.00
CA TYR A 136 -12.96 0.11 -6.11
C TYR A 136 -14.04 1.14 -5.75
N GLY A 137 -13.82 1.93 -4.67
CA GLY A 137 -14.72 3.02 -4.31
C GLY A 137 -14.87 4.07 -5.42
N VAL A 138 -13.77 4.47 -6.06
CA VAL A 138 -13.77 5.40 -7.19
C VAL A 138 -14.54 4.83 -8.38
N LEU A 139 -14.32 3.55 -8.72
CA LEU A 139 -15.06 2.88 -9.81
C LEU A 139 -16.57 2.82 -9.52
N ALA A 140 -16.94 2.59 -8.27
CA ALA A 140 -18.34 2.46 -7.87
C ALA A 140 -19.11 3.81 -7.88
N THR A 141 -18.41 4.94 -7.67
CA THR A 141 -19.06 6.25 -7.46
C THR A 141 -18.98 7.21 -8.62
N GLU A 142 -17.85 7.28 -9.30
CA GLU A 142 -17.61 8.36 -10.28
C GLU A 142 -18.06 8.01 -11.71
N GLY A 143 -18.58 6.80 -11.95
CA GLY A 143 -18.80 6.32 -13.31
C GLY A 143 -17.49 6.35 -14.14
N ALA A 144 -16.36 6.38 -13.45
CA ALA A 144 -15.03 6.40 -14.04
C ALA A 144 -14.81 5.11 -14.84
N THR A 145 -14.27 5.26 -16.02
CA THR A 145 -13.91 4.08 -16.82
C THR A 145 -12.69 3.39 -16.18
N GLY A 146 -12.63 2.06 -16.30
CA GLY A 146 -11.45 1.31 -15.83
C GLY A 146 -10.13 1.85 -16.40
N PHE A 147 -10.17 2.40 -17.64
CA PHE A 147 -9.02 3.02 -18.27
C PHE A 147 -8.57 4.31 -17.56
N GLU A 148 -9.51 5.15 -17.12
CA GLU A 148 -9.18 6.38 -16.37
C GLU A 148 -8.59 6.08 -14.99
N VAL A 149 -9.09 5.03 -14.33
CA VAL A 149 -8.55 4.58 -13.04
C VAL A 149 -7.16 3.99 -13.22
N LEU A 150 -6.97 3.18 -14.25
CA LEU A 150 -5.66 2.59 -14.56
C LEU A 150 -4.61 3.65 -14.89
N THR A 151 -4.93 4.60 -15.79
CA THR A 151 -4.00 5.67 -16.16
C THR A 151 -3.68 6.60 -15.00
N GLY A 152 -4.68 6.97 -14.19
CA GLY A 152 -4.48 7.73 -12.96
C GLY A 152 -3.63 6.97 -11.94
N GLY A 153 -3.89 5.68 -11.76
CA GLY A 153 -3.12 4.82 -10.86
C GLY A 153 -1.65 4.70 -11.28
N ILE A 154 -1.38 4.44 -12.56
CA ILE A 154 0.01 4.38 -13.08
C ILE A 154 0.72 5.72 -12.91
N ALA A 155 0.06 6.83 -13.23
CA ALA A 155 0.64 8.16 -13.05
C ALA A 155 0.96 8.45 -11.57
N GLY A 156 0.04 8.12 -10.66
CA GLY A 156 0.23 8.24 -9.22
C GLY A 156 1.40 7.38 -8.71
N MET A 157 1.51 6.15 -9.19
CA MET A 157 2.61 5.25 -8.85
C MET A 157 3.97 5.80 -9.31
N LEU A 158 4.06 6.28 -10.55
CA LEU A 158 5.30 6.84 -11.10
C LEU A 158 5.72 8.09 -10.34
N LEU A 159 4.78 9.00 -10.05
CA LEU A 159 5.06 10.22 -9.28
C LEU A 159 5.48 9.90 -7.85
N GLY A 160 4.79 8.98 -7.16
CA GLY A 160 5.14 8.55 -5.81
C GLY A 160 6.53 7.91 -5.76
N ALA A 161 6.82 7.01 -6.69
CA ALA A 161 8.15 6.39 -6.79
C ALA A 161 9.25 7.41 -7.09
N LEU A 162 8.99 8.39 -7.97
CA LEU A 162 9.95 9.45 -8.29
C LEU A 162 10.27 10.32 -7.07
N VAL A 163 9.25 10.74 -6.33
CA VAL A 163 9.43 11.56 -5.11
C VAL A 163 10.20 10.78 -4.05
N CYS A 164 9.88 9.51 -3.82
CA CYS A 164 10.61 8.66 -2.90
C CYS A 164 12.09 8.48 -3.32
N ALA A 165 12.36 8.31 -4.61
CA ALA A 165 13.72 8.15 -5.11
C ALA A 165 14.59 9.42 -4.98
N GLN A 166 13.97 10.60 -4.93
CA GLN A 166 14.68 11.87 -4.71
C GLN A 166 14.90 12.18 -3.23
N GLY A 167 14.12 11.58 -2.35
CA GLY A 167 14.19 11.77 -0.89
C GLY A 167 15.09 10.76 -0.15
N LEU A 168 15.53 9.70 -0.85
CA LEU A 168 16.43 8.67 -0.36
C LEU A 168 17.87 8.93 -0.80
#